data_f823eb3d44059ea45b9236faa3b6d32b
#
_entry.id   f823eb3d44059ea45b9236faa3b6d32b
#
_cell.length_a   1.000
_cell.length_b   1.000
_cell.length_c   1.000
_cell.angle_alpha   90.00
_cell.angle_beta   90.00
_cell.angle_gamma   90.00
#
_symmetry.space_group_name_H-M   'P 1'
#
loop_
_entity.id
_entity.type
_entity.pdbx_description
1 polymer ?
#
loop_
_entity_poly.entity_id
_entity_poly.type
_entity_poly.pdbx_seq_one_letter_code
_entity_poly.pdbx_strand_id
1 'polypeptide(L)'
;GLLEQTKRHVLIAHLLGIKHIIVAMNKMDLVGYEYSVFHDLRNAFLAFTAPLNIAHMQFIPVSALRGDMVVTRGDRIDWYDGPTLLETLHAIELTHSLHQRPLRFPVQWVCRDAQSRTYTGRLISGVMAQGQTLTVLPSGRSSVVTQLRVGLHEVERAVAGDAISVSLADQLDITRGDMLVAPAHKPTEQSSLRATLCWLDE
;
A
#
# COMPACT_ATOMS: atom_id res chain seq x y z
N GLY A 1 21.25 17.40 -12.40
CA GLY A 1 20.76 16.29 -13.22
C GLY A 1 20.12 15.19 -12.39
N LEU A 2 19.49 14.21 -13.03
CA LEU A 2 18.89 13.07 -12.37
C LEU A 2 19.98 12.13 -11.82
N LEU A 3 20.04 11.97 -10.48
CA LEU A 3 21.06 11.17 -9.82
C LEU A 3 20.74 9.67 -9.95
N GLU A 4 21.79 8.83 -10.01
CA GLU A 4 21.64 7.37 -10.05
C GLU A 4 20.87 6.83 -8.83
N GLN A 5 21.09 7.41 -7.65
CA GLN A 5 20.35 7.08 -6.44
C GLN A 5 18.83 7.33 -6.59
N THR A 6 18.45 8.45 -7.24
CA THR A 6 17.03 8.76 -7.50
C THR A 6 16.40 7.71 -8.42
N LYS A 7 17.10 7.29 -9.47
CA LYS A 7 16.67 6.23 -10.37
C LYS A 7 16.47 4.91 -9.63
N ARG A 8 17.43 4.52 -8.78
CA ARG A 8 17.35 3.31 -7.94
C ARG A 8 16.13 3.34 -7.04
N HIS A 9 15.87 4.46 -6.34
CA HIS A 9 14.72 4.59 -5.45
C HIS A 9 13.38 4.48 -6.20
N VAL A 10 13.27 5.07 -7.39
CA VAL A 10 12.05 4.98 -8.20
C VAL A 10 11.81 3.54 -8.66
N LEU A 11 12.86 2.83 -9.09
CA LEU A 11 12.75 1.40 -9.45
C LEU A 11 12.29 0.55 -8.27
N ILE A 12 12.85 0.77 -7.08
CA ILE A 12 12.43 0.07 -5.85
C ILE A 12 10.97 0.38 -5.53
N ALA A 13 10.56 1.65 -5.57
CA ALA A 13 9.19 2.05 -5.31
C ALA A 13 8.21 1.39 -6.30
N HIS A 14 8.57 1.34 -7.58
CA HIS A 14 7.80 0.66 -8.61
C HIS A 14 7.68 -0.85 -8.34
N LEU A 15 8.77 -1.54 -8.03
CA LEU A 15 8.77 -2.97 -7.70
C LEU A 15 7.96 -3.31 -6.45
N LEU A 16 7.94 -2.40 -5.47
CA LEU A 16 7.09 -2.50 -4.28
C LEU A 16 5.60 -2.20 -4.55
N GLY A 17 5.26 -1.85 -5.79
CA GLY A 17 3.88 -1.59 -6.20
C GLY A 17 3.33 -0.24 -5.75
N ILE A 18 4.20 0.73 -5.44
CA ILE A 18 3.80 2.11 -5.13
C ILE A 18 3.24 2.76 -6.38
N LYS A 19 1.98 3.19 -6.33
CA LYS A 19 1.26 3.72 -7.49
C LYS A 19 1.33 5.23 -7.63
N HIS A 20 1.53 5.94 -6.52
CA HIS A 20 1.60 7.40 -6.49
C HIS A 20 3.02 7.84 -6.15
N ILE A 21 3.67 8.51 -7.07
CA ILE A 21 5.01 9.06 -6.89
C ILE A 21 4.93 10.58 -7.00
N ILE A 22 5.36 11.26 -5.95
CA ILE A 22 5.53 12.71 -5.94
C ILE A 22 7.03 13.00 -6.04
N VAL A 23 7.40 13.75 -7.05
CA VAL A 23 8.77 14.19 -7.28
C VAL A 23 8.88 15.65 -6.84
N ALA A 24 9.32 15.88 -5.61
CA ALA A 24 9.62 17.22 -5.11
C ALA A 24 11.00 17.66 -5.62
N MET A 25 11.01 18.56 -6.59
CA MET A 25 12.25 19.15 -7.12
C MET A 25 12.73 20.27 -6.22
N ASN A 26 13.57 19.89 -5.26
CA ASN A 26 14.01 20.79 -4.19
C ASN A 26 15.18 21.67 -4.63
N LYS A 27 15.42 22.71 -3.84
CA LYS A 27 16.49 23.71 -4.01
C LYS A 27 16.27 24.62 -5.23
N MET A 28 15.00 24.92 -5.56
CA MET A 28 14.69 25.85 -6.64
C MET A 28 15.25 27.26 -6.39
N ASP A 29 15.45 27.63 -5.14
CA ASP A 29 16.12 28.89 -4.73
C ASP A 29 17.55 28.99 -5.24
N LEU A 30 18.29 27.89 -5.39
CA LEU A 30 19.68 27.92 -5.90
C LEU A 30 19.75 28.12 -7.42
N VAL A 31 18.67 27.88 -8.13
CA VAL A 31 18.58 28.04 -9.60
C VAL A 31 17.65 29.19 -10.00
N GLY A 32 17.42 30.15 -9.08
CA GLY A 32 16.60 31.33 -9.32
C GLY A 32 15.15 31.03 -9.69
N TYR A 33 14.62 29.84 -9.33
CA TYR A 33 13.27 29.38 -9.67
C TYR A 33 13.00 29.28 -11.17
N GLU A 34 14.05 29.03 -11.96
CA GLU A 34 13.97 28.96 -13.42
C GLU A 34 13.08 27.79 -13.89
N TYR A 35 12.06 28.12 -14.71
CA TYR A 35 11.16 27.13 -15.33
C TYR A 35 11.91 26.12 -16.20
N SER A 36 12.91 26.56 -16.96
CA SER A 36 13.70 25.70 -17.85
C SER A 36 14.38 24.58 -17.09
N VAL A 37 14.96 24.85 -15.92
CA VAL A 37 15.63 23.85 -15.09
C VAL A 37 14.62 22.80 -14.57
N PHE A 38 13.46 23.25 -14.12
CA PHE A 38 12.39 22.35 -13.70
C PHE A 38 11.90 21.48 -14.86
N HIS A 39 11.64 22.07 -16.01
CA HIS A 39 11.12 21.38 -17.19
C HIS A 39 12.10 20.32 -17.71
N ASP A 40 13.38 20.64 -17.79
CA ASP A 40 14.41 19.72 -18.26
C ASP A 40 14.57 18.50 -17.32
N LEU A 41 14.59 18.76 -16.01
CA LEU A 41 14.63 17.69 -15.00
C LEU A 41 13.38 16.81 -15.05
N ARG A 42 12.21 17.41 -15.19
CA ARG A 42 10.95 16.70 -15.35
C ARG A 42 10.98 15.80 -16.58
N ASN A 43 11.41 16.32 -17.73
CA ASN A 43 11.49 15.54 -18.95
C ASN A 43 12.48 14.39 -18.87
N ALA A 44 13.66 14.62 -18.28
CA ALA A 44 14.64 13.58 -18.04
C ALA A 44 14.08 12.45 -17.11
N PHE A 45 13.32 12.84 -16.09
CA PHE A 45 12.68 11.88 -15.20
C PHE A 45 11.58 11.08 -15.90
N LEU A 46 10.73 11.74 -16.69
CA LEU A 46 9.66 11.10 -17.46
C LEU A 46 10.25 10.12 -18.50
N ALA A 47 11.32 10.52 -19.20
CA ALA A 47 11.99 9.62 -20.14
C ALA A 47 12.55 8.36 -19.46
N PHE A 48 13.14 8.51 -18.27
CA PHE A 48 13.62 7.38 -17.47
C PHE A 48 12.49 6.46 -17.01
N THR A 49 11.35 7.01 -16.58
CA THR A 49 10.24 6.25 -16.00
C THR A 49 9.25 5.73 -17.03
N ALA A 50 9.34 6.14 -18.29
CA ALA A 50 8.43 5.71 -19.35
C ALA A 50 8.23 4.19 -19.44
N PRO A 51 9.28 3.34 -19.35
CA PRO A 51 9.12 1.88 -19.39
C PRO A 51 8.43 1.30 -18.16
N LEU A 52 8.36 2.04 -17.04
CA LEU A 52 7.84 1.54 -15.78
C LEU A 52 6.31 1.63 -15.69
N ASN A 53 5.65 2.37 -16.59
CA ASN A 53 4.18 2.54 -16.60
C ASN A 53 3.61 2.96 -15.21
N ILE A 54 4.24 3.93 -14.55
CA ILE A 54 3.79 4.43 -13.24
C ILE A 54 2.49 5.21 -13.45
N ALA A 55 1.42 4.78 -12.76
CA ALA A 55 0.07 5.27 -13.01
C ALA A 55 -0.11 6.77 -12.66
N HIS A 56 0.48 7.21 -11.56
CA HIS A 56 0.33 8.58 -11.08
C HIS A 56 1.69 9.16 -10.69
N MET A 57 2.10 10.19 -11.39
CA MET A 57 3.36 10.89 -11.14
C MET A 57 3.11 12.39 -11.15
N GLN A 58 3.50 13.06 -10.07
CA GLN A 58 3.35 14.51 -9.94
C GLN A 58 4.70 15.14 -9.65
N PHE A 59 4.97 16.30 -10.28
CA PHE A 59 6.21 17.03 -10.12
C PHE A 59 5.90 18.36 -9.46
N ILE A 60 6.62 18.70 -8.39
CA ILE A 60 6.40 19.93 -7.63
C ILE A 60 7.73 20.64 -7.47
N PRO A 61 7.88 21.89 -7.94
CA PRO A 61 9.05 22.69 -7.68
C PRO A 61 8.99 23.20 -6.24
N VAL A 62 10.01 22.94 -5.43
CA VAL A 62 10.01 23.37 -4.02
C VAL A 62 11.32 24.02 -3.61
N SER A 63 11.27 24.89 -2.61
CA SER A 63 12.41 25.26 -1.82
C SER A 63 12.14 24.95 -0.35
N ALA A 64 12.63 23.81 0.12
CA ALA A 64 12.45 23.42 1.53
C ALA A 64 13.11 24.41 2.49
N LEU A 65 14.21 25.10 2.09
CA LEU A 65 14.87 26.10 2.88
C LEU A 65 13.99 27.35 3.10
N ARG A 66 13.26 27.76 2.06
CA ARG A 66 12.42 28.95 2.08
C ARG A 66 10.95 28.66 2.37
N GLY A 67 10.54 27.40 2.33
CA GLY A 67 9.16 26.96 2.49
C GLY A 67 8.29 27.09 1.24
N ASP A 68 8.83 27.60 0.12
CA ASP A 68 8.08 27.81 -1.11
C ASP A 68 7.58 26.48 -1.67
N MET A 69 6.29 26.41 -2.00
CA MET A 69 5.57 25.23 -2.51
C MET A 69 5.58 24.00 -1.59
N VAL A 70 5.99 24.14 -0.33
CA VAL A 70 5.90 23.07 0.67
C VAL A 70 4.51 23.08 1.32
N VAL A 71 4.15 24.14 2.05
CA VAL A 71 2.86 24.37 2.69
C VAL A 71 2.09 25.47 1.98
N THR A 72 2.77 26.57 1.66
CA THR A 72 2.23 27.72 0.94
C THR A 72 2.93 27.91 -0.39
N ARG A 73 2.25 28.55 -1.35
CA ARG A 73 2.80 28.74 -2.71
C ARG A 73 4.06 29.60 -2.73
N GLY A 74 4.14 30.63 -1.90
CA GLY A 74 5.14 31.69 -2.04
C GLY A 74 4.90 32.55 -3.29
N ASP A 75 5.72 33.58 -3.47
CA ASP A 75 5.55 34.58 -4.56
C ASP A 75 6.59 34.42 -5.68
N ARG A 76 7.37 33.32 -5.68
CA ARG A 76 8.56 33.18 -6.56
C ARG A 76 8.38 32.17 -7.68
N ILE A 77 7.32 31.37 -7.67
CA ILE A 77 7.03 30.32 -8.65
C ILE A 77 5.67 30.60 -9.27
N ASP A 78 5.58 31.70 -10.03
CA ASP A 78 4.36 32.17 -10.69
C ASP A 78 3.98 31.33 -11.92
N TRP A 79 4.94 30.65 -12.52
CA TRP A 79 4.74 29.78 -13.66
C TRP A 79 4.20 28.37 -13.32
N TYR A 80 4.08 28.03 -12.03
CA TYR A 80 3.56 26.72 -11.64
C TYR A 80 2.17 26.83 -11.02
N ASP A 81 1.16 26.35 -11.72
CA ASP A 81 -0.25 26.40 -11.30
C ASP A 81 -0.71 25.19 -10.48
N GLY A 82 0.17 24.21 -10.28
CA GLY A 82 -0.13 22.98 -9.54
C GLY A 82 -0.26 23.20 -8.03
N PRO A 83 -0.72 22.21 -7.27
CA PRO A 83 -0.83 22.28 -5.81
C PRO A 83 0.54 22.28 -5.12
N THR A 84 0.58 22.73 -3.87
CA THR A 84 1.72 22.58 -2.98
C THR A 84 1.98 21.11 -2.63
N LEU A 85 3.13 20.82 -2.04
CA LEU A 85 3.44 19.47 -1.57
C LEU A 85 2.42 18.97 -0.54
N LEU A 86 2.03 19.82 0.41
CA LEU A 86 1.07 19.45 1.44
C LEU A 86 -0.35 19.22 0.86
N GLU A 87 -0.80 20.10 -0.04
CA GLU A 87 -2.09 19.93 -0.73
C GLU A 87 -2.10 18.63 -1.55
N THR A 88 -1.01 18.32 -2.26
CA THR A 88 -0.87 17.08 -3.00
C THR A 88 -0.98 15.85 -2.09
N LEU A 89 -0.27 15.86 -0.95
CA LEU A 89 -0.32 14.76 0.02
C LEU A 89 -1.73 14.55 0.59
N HIS A 90 -2.47 15.64 0.86
CA HIS A 90 -3.85 15.55 1.33
C HIS A 90 -4.85 15.08 0.25
N ALA A 91 -4.57 15.39 -1.01
CA ALA A 91 -5.43 15.01 -2.13
C ALA A 91 -5.25 13.56 -2.59
N ILE A 92 -4.17 12.89 -2.17
CA ILE A 92 -3.97 11.48 -2.50
C ILE A 92 -5.01 10.64 -1.78
N GLU A 93 -5.99 10.19 -2.52
CA GLU A 93 -6.84 9.11 -2.06
C GLU A 93 -6.00 7.82 -2.04
N LEU A 94 -5.67 7.35 -0.85
CA LEU A 94 -5.12 6.00 -0.65
C LEU A 94 -6.20 5.02 -1.07
N THR A 95 -6.20 4.71 -2.34
CA THR A 95 -7.25 3.94 -2.99
C THR A 95 -7.51 2.66 -2.22
N HIS A 96 -8.73 2.48 -1.82
CA HIS A 96 -9.32 1.27 -1.26
C HIS A 96 -9.25 0.06 -2.22
N SER A 97 -8.32 0.06 -3.18
CA SER A 97 -8.18 -1.02 -4.16
C SER A 97 -7.93 -2.38 -3.50
N LEU A 98 -7.38 -2.41 -2.30
CA LEU A 98 -7.20 -3.65 -1.54
C LEU A 98 -8.51 -4.18 -0.98
N HIS A 99 -9.49 -3.32 -0.69
CA HIS A 99 -10.81 -3.73 -0.19
C HIS A 99 -11.63 -4.45 -1.25
N GLN A 100 -11.42 -4.13 -2.53
CA GLN A 100 -12.12 -4.74 -3.67
C GLN A 100 -11.47 -6.05 -4.13
N ARG A 101 -10.29 -6.39 -3.61
CA ARG A 101 -9.61 -7.65 -3.93
C ARG A 101 -10.23 -8.82 -3.17
N PRO A 102 -10.05 -10.04 -3.64
CA PRO A 102 -10.42 -11.23 -2.89
C PRO A 102 -9.85 -11.23 -1.46
N LEU A 103 -10.66 -11.69 -0.51
CA LEU A 103 -10.28 -11.76 0.91
C LEU A 103 -9.05 -12.66 1.09
N ARG A 104 -8.05 -12.15 1.81
CA ARG A 104 -6.84 -12.87 2.23
C ARG A 104 -6.50 -12.51 3.67
N PHE A 105 -6.60 -13.48 4.55
CA PHE A 105 -6.25 -13.33 5.96
C PHE A 105 -5.29 -14.44 6.38
N PRO A 106 -3.99 -14.20 6.34
CA PRO A 106 -3.00 -15.13 6.90
C PRO A 106 -3.07 -15.10 8.43
N VAL A 107 -3.14 -16.29 9.02
CA VAL A 107 -3.14 -16.46 10.47
C VAL A 107 -1.72 -16.26 11.00
N GLN A 108 -1.53 -15.24 11.83
CA GLN A 108 -0.23 -14.93 12.42
C GLN A 108 -0.08 -15.52 13.81
N TRP A 109 -1.18 -15.60 14.56
CA TRP A 109 -1.21 -16.16 15.90
C TRP A 109 -2.55 -16.80 16.20
N VAL A 110 -2.54 -17.85 17.05
CA VAL A 110 -3.74 -18.54 17.54
C VAL A 110 -3.79 -18.41 19.04
N CYS A 111 -4.79 -17.67 19.53
CA CYS A 111 -5.11 -17.60 20.95
C CYS A 111 -6.05 -18.74 21.30
N ARG A 112 -5.75 -19.46 22.37
CA ARG A 112 -6.58 -20.57 22.87
C ARG A 112 -6.99 -20.28 24.29
N ASP A 113 -8.28 -20.15 24.49
CA ASP A 113 -8.90 -20.15 25.80
C ASP A 113 -9.52 -21.52 26.09
N ALA A 114 -9.96 -21.73 27.32
CA ALA A 114 -10.54 -23.02 27.75
C ALA A 114 -11.75 -23.44 26.88
N GLN A 115 -12.44 -22.51 26.25
CA GLN A 115 -13.68 -22.74 25.50
C GLN A 115 -13.69 -22.21 24.06
N SER A 116 -12.69 -21.41 23.65
CA SER A 116 -12.68 -20.76 22.33
C SER A 116 -11.30 -20.70 21.72
N ARG A 117 -11.28 -20.61 20.40
CA ARG A 117 -10.07 -20.30 19.62
C ARG A 117 -10.28 -19.01 18.86
N THR A 118 -9.33 -18.09 18.97
CA THR A 118 -9.33 -16.83 18.26
C THR A 118 -8.07 -16.76 17.40
N TYR A 119 -8.26 -16.44 16.14
CA TYR A 119 -7.20 -16.34 15.14
C TYR A 119 -6.88 -14.88 14.90
N THR A 120 -5.62 -14.49 15.04
CA THR A 120 -5.21 -13.11 14.90
C THR A 120 -4.25 -12.92 13.73
N GLY A 121 -4.32 -11.76 13.10
CA GLY A 121 -3.48 -11.42 11.97
C GLY A 121 -3.87 -10.07 11.36
N ARG A 122 -3.24 -9.74 10.24
CA ARG A 122 -3.60 -8.57 9.44
C ARG A 122 -4.41 -9.01 8.21
N LEU A 123 -5.53 -8.37 7.97
CA LEU A 123 -6.30 -8.57 6.74
C LEU A 123 -5.54 -7.95 5.56
N ILE A 124 -5.00 -8.80 4.69
CA ILE A 124 -4.14 -8.35 3.59
C ILE A 124 -4.96 -7.74 2.45
N SER A 125 -6.10 -8.34 2.14
CA SER A 125 -6.99 -7.87 1.08
C SER A 125 -8.43 -8.29 1.32
N GLY A 126 -9.35 -7.59 0.68
CA GLY A 126 -10.78 -7.83 0.78
C GLY A 126 -11.40 -7.22 2.02
N VAL A 127 -12.59 -7.69 2.32
CA VAL A 127 -13.40 -7.33 3.48
C VAL A 127 -13.84 -8.61 4.15
N MET A 128 -13.76 -8.66 5.48
CA MET A 128 -14.27 -9.75 6.31
C MET A 128 -15.46 -9.25 7.11
N ALA A 129 -16.52 -10.03 7.17
CA ALA A 129 -17.72 -9.68 7.92
C ALA A 129 -18.10 -10.80 8.90
N GLN A 130 -18.75 -10.43 10.01
CA GLN A 130 -19.39 -11.35 10.92
C GLN A 130 -20.51 -12.10 10.17
N GLY A 131 -20.67 -13.40 10.42
CA GLY A 131 -21.60 -14.26 9.69
C GLY A 131 -21.10 -14.76 8.33
N GLN A 132 -19.95 -14.29 7.86
CA GLN A 132 -19.36 -14.73 6.59
C GLN A 132 -18.77 -16.14 6.69
N THR A 133 -19.03 -16.99 5.68
CA THR A 133 -18.34 -18.27 5.56
C THR A 133 -16.92 -18.06 5.00
N LEU A 134 -15.93 -18.66 5.65
CA LEU A 134 -14.54 -18.66 5.24
C LEU A 134 -14.04 -20.08 5.02
N THR A 135 -13.09 -20.24 4.12
CA THR A 135 -12.36 -21.49 3.89
C THR A 135 -10.95 -21.35 4.41
N VAL A 136 -10.49 -22.35 5.12
CA VAL A 136 -9.12 -22.47 5.65
C VAL A 136 -8.25 -23.16 4.60
N LEU A 137 -7.13 -22.59 4.26
CA LEU A 137 -6.12 -23.20 3.40
C LEU A 137 -4.89 -23.57 4.24
N PRO A 138 -4.25 -24.72 3.98
CA PRO A 138 -4.49 -25.67 2.88
C PRO A 138 -5.61 -26.70 3.13
N SER A 139 -6.18 -26.79 4.33
CA SER A 139 -7.11 -27.88 4.70
C SER A 139 -8.40 -27.95 3.86
N GLY A 140 -8.83 -26.83 3.25
CA GLY A 140 -10.07 -26.74 2.49
C GLY A 140 -11.35 -26.71 3.33
N ARG A 141 -11.25 -26.84 4.67
CA ARG A 141 -12.42 -26.83 5.57
C ARG A 141 -13.00 -25.42 5.67
N SER A 142 -14.31 -25.33 5.86
CA SER A 142 -15.00 -24.04 5.95
C SER A 142 -15.71 -23.90 7.29
N SER A 143 -15.81 -22.65 7.78
CA SER A 143 -16.55 -22.30 8.97
C SER A 143 -17.06 -20.85 8.87
N VAL A 144 -17.95 -20.46 9.79
CA VAL A 144 -18.59 -19.15 9.81
C VAL A 144 -17.90 -18.26 10.86
N VAL A 145 -17.70 -17.00 10.53
CA VAL A 145 -17.18 -15.99 11.45
C VAL A 145 -18.25 -15.68 12.49
N THR A 146 -17.99 -16.01 13.75
CA THR A 146 -18.90 -15.73 14.87
C THR A 146 -18.59 -14.41 15.57
N GLN A 147 -17.30 -14.03 15.63
CA GLN A 147 -16.87 -12.77 16.23
C GLN A 147 -15.71 -12.19 15.45
N LEU A 148 -15.74 -10.87 15.28
CA LEU A 148 -14.71 -10.11 14.61
C LEU A 148 -14.34 -8.88 15.45
N ARG A 149 -13.04 -8.64 15.65
CA ARG A 149 -12.54 -7.49 16.40
C ARG A 149 -11.42 -6.80 15.64
N VAL A 150 -11.39 -5.47 15.73
CA VAL A 150 -10.26 -4.64 15.33
C VAL A 150 -9.66 -4.03 16.62
N GLY A 151 -8.44 -4.45 16.95
CA GLY A 151 -7.87 -4.16 18.26
C GLY A 151 -8.72 -4.75 19.38
N LEU A 152 -9.24 -3.89 20.27
CA LEU A 152 -10.12 -4.29 21.38
C LEU A 152 -11.62 -4.14 21.09
N HIS A 153 -11.98 -3.57 19.94
CA HIS A 153 -13.37 -3.27 19.59
C HIS A 153 -13.98 -4.37 18.72
N GLU A 154 -15.17 -4.84 19.12
CA GLU A 154 -15.96 -5.72 18.28
C GLU A 154 -16.56 -4.94 17.13
N VAL A 155 -16.50 -5.51 15.92
CA VAL A 155 -16.97 -4.88 14.69
C VAL A 155 -17.75 -5.88 13.84
N GLU A 156 -18.72 -5.40 13.07
CA GLU A 156 -19.43 -6.24 12.10
C GLU A 156 -18.60 -6.51 10.84
N ARG A 157 -17.69 -5.58 10.50
CA ARG A 157 -16.86 -5.65 9.29
C ARG A 157 -15.45 -5.11 9.57
N ALA A 158 -14.47 -5.75 8.97
CA ALA A 158 -13.08 -5.31 8.92
C ALA A 158 -12.62 -5.22 7.47
N VAL A 159 -11.68 -4.33 7.20
CA VAL A 159 -11.17 -4.05 5.85
C VAL A 159 -9.69 -4.34 5.73
N ALA A 160 -9.20 -4.47 4.52
CA ALA A 160 -7.78 -4.66 4.25
C ALA A 160 -6.93 -3.60 4.96
N GLY A 161 -5.86 -4.05 5.64
CA GLY A 161 -4.99 -3.21 6.46
C GLY A 161 -5.26 -3.32 7.96
N ASP A 162 -6.47 -3.72 8.37
CA ASP A 162 -6.80 -3.89 9.78
C ASP A 162 -6.04 -5.05 10.42
N ALA A 163 -5.59 -4.86 11.66
CA ALA A 163 -5.15 -5.93 12.55
C ALA A 163 -6.37 -6.49 13.28
N ILE A 164 -6.75 -7.72 12.95
CA ILE A 164 -8.00 -8.31 13.42
C ILE A 164 -7.80 -9.57 14.25
N SER A 165 -8.81 -9.84 15.07
CA SER A 165 -9.02 -11.10 15.75
C SER A 165 -10.36 -11.68 15.31
N VAL A 166 -10.37 -12.94 14.88
CA VAL A 166 -11.56 -13.63 14.39
C VAL A 166 -11.80 -14.94 15.13
N SER A 167 -13.04 -15.18 15.52
CA SER A 167 -13.51 -16.48 16.05
C SER A 167 -14.43 -17.15 15.04
N LEU A 168 -14.35 -18.45 14.97
CA LEU A 168 -15.14 -19.28 14.05
C LEU A 168 -16.13 -20.15 14.82
N ALA A 169 -17.23 -20.52 14.16
CA ALA A 169 -18.26 -21.38 14.75
C ALA A 169 -17.73 -22.77 15.07
N ASP A 170 -16.86 -23.30 14.21
CA ASP A 170 -16.31 -24.64 14.37
C ASP A 170 -14.87 -24.57 14.90
N GLN A 171 -14.52 -25.51 15.74
CA GLN A 171 -13.16 -25.70 16.22
C GLN A 171 -12.33 -26.41 15.14
N LEU A 172 -11.85 -25.65 14.17
CA LEU A 172 -10.97 -26.17 13.15
C LEU A 172 -9.50 -26.19 13.66
N ASP A 173 -8.75 -27.14 13.13
CA ASP A 173 -7.30 -27.18 13.38
C ASP A 173 -6.61 -26.21 12.43
N ILE A 174 -6.47 -24.98 12.92
CA ILE A 174 -5.84 -23.86 12.20
C ILE A 174 -4.58 -23.48 12.97
N THR A 175 -3.49 -23.29 12.21
CA THR A 175 -2.19 -22.95 12.75
C THR A 175 -1.67 -21.65 12.15
N ARG A 176 -0.60 -21.12 12.75
CA ARG A 176 0.13 -20.00 12.17
C ARG A 176 0.63 -20.37 10.77
N GLY A 177 0.38 -19.50 9.80
CA GLY A 177 0.73 -19.70 8.39
C GLY A 177 -0.45 -20.13 7.52
N ASP A 178 -1.51 -20.70 8.12
CA ASP A 178 -2.73 -20.99 7.40
C ASP A 178 -3.39 -19.69 6.92
N MET A 179 -4.24 -19.79 5.88
CA MET A 179 -4.90 -18.63 5.31
C MET A 179 -6.41 -18.82 5.29
N LEU A 180 -7.15 -17.82 5.79
CA LEU A 180 -8.60 -17.75 5.62
C LEU A 180 -8.92 -16.97 4.35
N VAL A 181 -9.80 -17.54 3.51
CA VAL A 181 -10.21 -16.98 2.22
C VAL A 181 -11.72 -17.08 2.03
N ALA A 182 -12.28 -16.24 1.16
CA ALA A 182 -13.66 -16.41 0.72
C ALA A 182 -13.77 -17.67 -0.17
N PRO A 183 -14.79 -18.53 0.02
CA PRO A 183 -14.93 -19.79 -0.73
C PRO A 183 -14.92 -19.62 -2.25
N ALA A 184 -15.53 -18.52 -2.75
CA ALA A 184 -15.63 -18.23 -4.18
C ALA A 184 -14.32 -17.79 -4.84
N HIS A 185 -13.32 -17.41 -4.03
CA HIS A 185 -12.08 -16.81 -4.53
C HIS A 185 -10.83 -17.45 -3.91
N LYS A 186 -10.79 -18.78 -3.90
CA LYS A 186 -9.61 -19.54 -3.44
C LYS A 186 -8.42 -19.25 -4.33
N PRO A 187 -7.23 -18.94 -3.78
CA PRO A 187 -6.00 -18.88 -4.56
C PRO A 187 -5.64 -20.28 -5.06
N THR A 188 -4.92 -20.33 -6.18
CA THR A 188 -4.32 -21.58 -6.67
C THR A 188 -3.12 -21.92 -5.80
N GLU A 189 -3.08 -23.13 -5.27
CA GLU A 189 -1.92 -23.66 -4.57
C GLU A 189 -0.89 -24.17 -5.59
N GLN A 190 0.35 -23.73 -5.45
CA GLN A 190 1.45 -24.10 -6.34
C GLN A 190 2.73 -24.30 -5.54
N SER A 191 3.49 -25.33 -5.89
CA SER A 191 4.83 -25.62 -5.32
C SER A 191 5.96 -24.91 -6.06
N SER A 192 5.68 -24.36 -7.25
CA SER A 192 6.63 -23.63 -8.08
C SER A 192 6.04 -22.28 -8.48
N LEU A 193 6.82 -21.23 -8.32
CA LEU A 193 6.41 -19.88 -8.68
C LEU A 193 7.52 -19.14 -9.41
N ARG A 194 7.14 -18.18 -10.26
CA ARG A 194 8.05 -17.20 -10.84
C ARG A 194 7.89 -15.88 -10.09
N ALA A 195 8.96 -15.33 -9.58
CA ALA A 195 8.96 -14.07 -8.85
C ALA A 195 9.99 -13.10 -9.42
N THR A 196 9.71 -11.81 -9.34
CA THR A 196 10.68 -10.74 -9.54
C THR A 196 11.28 -10.39 -8.20
N LEU A 197 12.58 -10.43 -8.09
CA LEU A 197 13.31 -10.11 -6.87
C LEU A 197 14.02 -8.78 -7.02
N CYS A 198 13.95 -7.94 -5.99
CA CYS A 198 14.75 -6.75 -5.85
C CYS A 198 15.85 -7.03 -4.81
N TRP A 199 17.07 -7.20 -5.28
CA TRP A 199 18.21 -7.40 -4.40
C TRP A 199 18.76 -6.04 -3.98
N LEU A 200 18.83 -5.78 -2.68
CA LEU A 200 19.21 -4.47 -2.11
C LEU A 200 20.66 -4.41 -1.62
N ASP A 201 21.35 -5.54 -1.63
CA ASP A 201 22.76 -5.67 -1.24
C ASP A 201 23.66 -5.86 -2.46
N GLU A 202 24.97 -5.56 -2.33
CA GLU A 202 25.98 -5.75 -3.39
C GLU A 202 26.40 -7.21 -3.54
#